data_3183cdfb2072661112576a53780ed578
#
_entry.id   3183cdfb2072661112576a53780ed578
#
_cell.length_a   1.000
_cell.length_b   1.000
_cell.length_c   1.000
_cell.angle_alpha   90.00
_cell.angle_beta   90.00
_cell.angle_gamma   90.00
#
_symmetry.space_group_name_H-M   'P 1'
#
loop_
_entity.id
_entity.type
_entity.pdbx_description
1 polymer ?
#
loop_
_entity_poly.entity_id
_entity_poly.type
_entity_poly.pdbx_seq_one_letter_code
_entity_poly.pdbx_strand_id
1 'polypeptide(L)'
;MKILLFVIFVLTSFCKFAFSDAHSDEQKIIAMGDIEYGEYLGSECAACHHQSGASEGIPSIHGMDAEVFVALMLAYRSKEMENPVMQMIAGRLDDEQIGSLALYFSQLEPPK
;
A
#
# COMPACT_ATOMS: atom_id res chain seq x y z
N MET A 1 8.38 44.05 -14.03
CA MET A 1 7.08 43.44 -13.72
C MET A 1 6.79 42.21 -14.57
N LYS A 2 7.06 42.23 -15.88
CA LYS A 2 6.84 41.06 -16.77
C LYS A 2 7.77 39.86 -16.50
N ILE A 3 9.01 40.09 -16.12
CA ILE A 3 10.00 39.04 -15.82
C ILE A 3 9.67 38.36 -14.50
N LEU A 4 9.20 39.08 -13.49
CA LEU A 4 8.82 38.53 -12.19
C LEU A 4 7.61 37.60 -12.27
N LEU A 5 6.63 37.93 -13.12
CA LEU A 5 5.44 37.09 -13.38
C LEU A 5 5.83 35.76 -14.10
N PHE A 6 6.82 35.81 -14.99
CA PHE A 6 7.30 34.63 -15.70
C PHE A 6 8.05 33.66 -14.79
N VAL A 7 8.85 34.17 -13.86
CA VAL A 7 9.58 33.36 -12.86
C VAL A 7 8.61 32.67 -11.89
N ILE A 8 7.55 33.36 -11.45
CA ILE A 8 6.54 32.77 -10.57
C ILE A 8 5.75 31.68 -11.30
N PHE A 9 5.47 31.85 -12.59
CA PHE A 9 4.75 30.83 -13.39
C PHE A 9 5.58 29.56 -13.61
N VAL A 10 6.90 29.69 -13.80
CA VAL A 10 7.80 28.55 -13.97
C VAL A 10 7.98 27.77 -12.65
N LEU A 11 8.07 28.47 -11.51
CA LEU A 11 8.22 27.82 -10.19
C LEU A 11 6.97 27.04 -9.74
N THR A 12 5.76 27.46 -10.15
CA THR A 12 4.53 26.75 -9.81
C THR A 12 4.30 25.49 -10.67
N SER A 13 4.95 25.41 -11.83
CA SER A 13 4.84 24.25 -12.73
C SER A 13 5.69 23.04 -12.27
N PHE A 14 6.76 23.28 -11.51
CA PHE A 14 7.66 22.19 -11.08
C PHE A 14 7.16 21.38 -9.88
N CYS A 15 6.20 21.92 -9.13
CA CYS A 15 5.71 21.25 -7.90
C CYS A 15 4.63 20.17 -8.15
N LYS A 16 4.13 20.02 -9.38
CA LYS A 16 3.05 19.06 -9.70
C LYS A 16 3.51 17.68 -10.17
N PHE A 17 4.79 17.48 -10.44
CA PHE A 17 5.29 16.24 -11.03
C PHE A 17 5.64 15.12 -10.03
N ALA A 18 5.90 15.44 -8.76
CA ALA A 18 6.40 14.44 -7.80
C ALA A 18 5.30 13.61 -7.11
N PHE A 19 4.03 14.03 -7.15
CA PHE A 19 2.94 13.34 -6.46
C PHE A 19 2.20 12.31 -7.34
N SER A 20 2.43 12.35 -8.65
CA SER A 20 1.74 11.48 -9.60
C SER A 20 2.40 10.11 -9.77
N ASP A 21 3.70 9.99 -9.52
CA ASP A 21 4.45 8.78 -9.84
C ASP A 21 4.26 7.67 -8.79
N ALA A 22 4.21 8.01 -7.51
CA ALA A 22 4.00 7.02 -6.43
C ALA A 22 2.63 6.33 -6.56
N HIS A 23 1.58 7.09 -6.77
CA HIS A 23 0.22 6.58 -6.96
C HIS A 23 0.08 5.68 -8.20
N SER A 24 0.86 5.94 -9.25
CA SER A 24 0.87 5.11 -10.45
C SER A 24 1.51 3.73 -10.23
N ASP A 25 2.48 3.62 -9.33
CA ASP A 25 3.17 2.35 -9.07
C ASP A 25 2.32 1.42 -8.19
N GLU A 26 1.60 1.94 -7.21
CA GLU A 26 0.63 1.18 -6.42
C GLU A 26 -0.49 0.60 -7.31
N GLN A 27 -1.03 1.41 -8.23
CA GLN A 27 -2.04 0.96 -9.18
C GLN A 27 -1.53 -0.13 -10.14
N LYS A 28 -0.28 -0.04 -10.59
CA LYS A 28 0.34 -1.10 -11.41
C LYS A 28 0.45 -2.41 -10.63
N ILE A 29 0.87 -2.35 -9.37
CA ILE A 29 0.97 -3.52 -8.50
C ILE A 29 -0.40 -4.16 -8.27
N ILE A 30 -1.43 -3.35 -8.00
CA ILE A 30 -2.81 -3.83 -7.87
C ILE A 30 -3.29 -4.51 -9.15
N ALA A 31 -2.97 -3.94 -10.32
CA ALA A 31 -3.35 -4.49 -11.62
C ALA A 31 -2.70 -5.85 -11.94
N MET A 32 -1.59 -6.20 -11.30
CA MET A 32 -0.96 -7.52 -11.40
C MET A 32 -1.62 -8.58 -10.51
N GLY A 33 -2.43 -8.15 -9.53
CA GLY A 33 -2.99 -9.02 -8.52
C GLY A 33 -4.16 -9.88 -9.03
N ASP A 34 -4.35 -11.02 -8.34
CA ASP A 34 -5.49 -11.94 -8.50
C ASP A 34 -6.14 -12.16 -7.13
N ILE A 35 -7.48 -12.05 -7.06
CA ILE A 35 -8.22 -12.10 -5.80
C ILE A 35 -8.17 -13.50 -5.17
N GLU A 36 -8.28 -14.56 -5.96
CA GLU A 36 -8.28 -15.95 -5.47
C GLU A 36 -6.88 -16.30 -4.93
N TYR A 37 -5.85 -15.82 -5.61
CA TYR A 37 -4.49 -15.96 -5.11
C TYR A 37 -4.27 -15.15 -3.81
N GLY A 38 -4.85 -13.96 -3.72
CA GLY A 38 -4.86 -13.15 -2.50
C GLY A 38 -5.56 -13.84 -1.34
N GLU A 39 -6.67 -14.52 -1.57
CA GLU A 39 -7.36 -15.33 -0.57
C GLU A 39 -6.48 -16.47 -0.04
N TYR A 40 -5.83 -17.19 -0.94
CA TYR A 40 -4.89 -18.26 -0.58
C TYR A 40 -3.74 -17.73 0.28
N LEU A 41 -3.09 -16.65 -0.13
CA LEU A 41 -1.98 -16.03 0.60
C LEU A 41 -2.44 -15.40 1.93
N GLY A 42 -3.64 -14.84 1.95
CA GLY A 42 -4.20 -14.09 3.08
C GLY A 42 -4.37 -14.90 4.35
N SER A 43 -4.42 -16.24 4.26
CA SER A 43 -4.51 -17.12 5.41
C SER A 43 -3.33 -16.97 6.38
N GLU A 44 -2.13 -16.70 5.86
CA GLU A 44 -0.94 -16.43 6.70
C GLU A 44 -1.04 -15.08 7.42
N CYS A 45 -1.60 -14.08 6.75
CA CYS A 45 -1.81 -12.74 7.34
C CYS A 45 -2.85 -12.79 8.48
N ALA A 46 -3.93 -13.54 8.27
CA ALA A 46 -5.01 -13.69 9.25
C ALA A 46 -4.56 -14.36 10.55
N ALA A 47 -3.47 -15.09 10.56
CA ALA A 47 -2.89 -15.70 11.77
C ALA A 47 -2.48 -14.64 12.82
N CYS A 48 -2.10 -13.44 12.39
CA CYS A 48 -1.72 -12.34 13.27
C CYS A 48 -2.71 -11.16 13.16
N HIS A 49 -3.22 -10.86 11.96
CA HIS A 49 -4.17 -9.78 11.69
C HIS A 49 -5.61 -10.31 11.73
N HIS A 50 -6.17 -10.43 12.94
CA HIS A 50 -7.52 -10.95 13.11
C HIS A 50 -8.59 -9.96 12.65
N GLN A 51 -9.72 -10.47 12.16
CA GLN A 51 -10.86 -9.67 11.73
C GLN A 51 -11.45 -8.80 12.86
N SER A 52 -11.40 -9.25 14.09
CA SER A 52 -11.97 -8.54 15.24
C SER A 52 -11.23 -7.25 15.62
N GLY A 53 -10.19 -6.88 14.89
CA GLY A 53 -9.40 -5.68 15.15
C GLY A 53 -8.12 -5.93 15.95
N ALA A 54 -7.59 -4.88 16.56
CA ALA A 54 -6.31 -4.92 17.23
C ALA A 54 -6.27 -5.92 18.40
N SER A 55 -5.40 -6.92 18.26
CA SER A 55 -5.03 -7.82 19.33
C SER A 55 -3.54 -7.60 19.60
N GLU A 56 -3.19 -7.24 20.82
CA GLU A 56 -1.80 -6.98 21.22
C GLU A 56 -1.08 -5.93 20.32
N GLY A 57 -1.82 -4.94 19.82
CA GLY A 57 -1.30 -3.90 18.95
C GLY A 57 -1.21 -4.27 17.46
N ILE A 58 -1.70 -5.46 17.07
CA ILE A 58 -1.76 -5.90 15.67
C ILE A 58 -3.13 -5.53 15.10
N PRO A 59 -3.22 -4.57 14.14
CA PRO A 59 -4.50 -4.12 13.62
C PRO A 59 -5.14 -5.14 12.68
N SER A 60 -6.48 -5.07 12.53
CA SER A 60 -7.15 -5.72 11.41
C SER A 60 -6.77 -5.03 10.10
N ILE A 61 -6.62 -5.83 9.04
CA ILE A 61 -6.39 -5.35 7.68
C ILE A 61 -7.60 -5.57 6.76
N HIS A 62 -8.71 -6.08 7.32
CA HIS A 62 -9.96 -6.26 6.59
C HIS A 62 -10.57 -4.91 6.20
N GLY A 63 -10.97 -4.77 4.95
CA GLY A 63 -11.55 -3.54 4.41
C GLY A 63 -10.54 -2.41 4.19
N MET A 64 -9.24 -2.70 4.31
CA MET A 64 -8.21 -1.71 4.02
C MET A 64 -8.22 -1.38 2.52
N ASP A 65 -8.13 -0.10 2.21
CA ASP A 65 -7.99 0.36 0.82
C ASP A 65 -6.78 -0.29 0.14
N ALA A 66 -6.95 -0.76 -1.09
CA ALA A 66 -5.94 -1.53 -1.80
C ALA A 66 -4.65 -0.73 -2.04
N GLU A 67 -4.75 0.55 -2.36
CA GLU A 67 -3.58 1.41 -2.59
C GLU A 67 -2.83 1.66 -1.27
N VAL A 68 -3.57 1.87 -0.18
CA VAL A 68 -2.99 2.01 1.16
C VAL A 68 -2.27 0.73 1.57
N PHE A 69 -2.87 -0.44 1.32
CA PHE A 69 -2.24 -1.74 1.60
C PHE A 69 -0.92 -1.88 0.85
N VAL A 70 -0.91 -1.61 -0.46
CA VAL A 70 0.32 -1.67 -1.29
C VAL A 70 1.38 -0.71 -0.76
N ALA A 71 1.01 0.56 -0.51
CA ALA A 71 1.94 1.57 -0.02
C ALA A 71 2.61 1.15 1.30
N LEU A 72 1.84 0.61 2.26
CA LEU A 72 2.36 0.12 3.53
C LEU A 72 3.31 -1.07 3.33
N MET A 73 2.94 -2.04 2.48
CA MET A 73 3.78 -3.20 2.22
C MET A 73 5.09 -2.83 1.53
N LEU A 74 5.06 -1.88 0.61
CA LEU A 74 6.27 -1.35 -0.02
C LEU A 74 7.17 -0.62 0.99
N ALA A 75 6.59 0.17 1.90
CA ALA A 75 7.33 0.88 2.94
C ALA A 75 7.99 -0.09 3.95
N TYR A 76 7.33 -1.20 4.30
CA TYR A 76 7.95 -2.27 5.10
C TYR A 76 9.05 -2.99 4.32
N ARG A 77 8.81 -3.31 3.05
CA ARG A 77 9.80 -3.99 2.19
C ARG A 77 11.07 -3.16 1.99
N SER A 78 10.93 -1.86 1.83
CA SER A 78 12.06 -0.90 1.71
C SER A 78 12.69 -0.54 3.06
N LYS A 79 12.10 -0.96 4.17
CA LYS A 79 12.48 -0.63 5.56
C LYS A 79 12.32 0.84 5.94
N GLU A 80 11.50 1.59 5.22
CA GLU A 80 11.10 2.94 5.59
C GLU A 80 10.19 2.95 6.82
N MET A 81 9.35 1.91 6.97
CA MET A 81 8.55 1.70 8.18
C MET A 81 9.20 0.69 9.11
N GLU A 82 9.28 1.06 10.40
CA GLU A 82 9.86 0.27 11.47
C GLU A 82 8.86 -0.78 11.98
N ASN A 83 9.10 -2.03 11.68
CA ASN A 83 8.52 -3.21 12.31
C ASN A 83 9.27 -4.44 11.77
N PRO A 84 10.15 -5.07 12.57
CA PRO A 84 10.97 -6.18 12.08
C PRO A 84 10.18 -7.36 11.53
N VAL A 85 9.02 -7.67 12.11
CA VAL A 85 8.16 -8.76 11.64
C VAL A 85 7.56 -8.42 10.27
N MET A 86 6.96 -7.24 10.13
CA MET A 86 6.37 -6.81 8.86
C MET A 86 7.42 -6.58 7.78
N GLN A 87 8.61 -6.11 8.12
CA GLN A 87 9.74 -6.00 7.17
C GLN A 87 10.14 -7.38 6.63
N MET A 88 10.19 -8.40 7.48
CA MET A 88 10.49 -9.78 7.08
C MET A 88 9.36 -10.34 6.18
N ILE A 89 8.11 -10.14 6.54
CA ILE A 89 6.96 -10.62 5.76
C ILE A 89 6.93 -9.94 4.39
N ALA A 90 6.95 -8.62 4.34
CA ALA A 90 6.92 -7.84 3.10
C ALA A 90 8.13 -8.11 2.20
N GLY A 91 9.30 -8.35 2.78
CA GLY A 91 10.53 -8.65 2.06
C GLY A 91 10.52 -9.97 1.29
N ARG A 92 9.59 -10.89 1.61
CA ARG A 92 9.43 -12.19 0.92
C ARG A 92 8.38 -12.17 -0.18
N LEU A 93 7.56 -11.11 -0.26
CA LEU A 93 6.48 -10.97 -1.22
C LEU A 93 6.94 -10.21 -2.46
N ASP A 94 6.57 -10.70 -3.64
CA ASP A 94 6.71 -9.97 -4.89
C ASP A 94 5.51 -9.04 -5.15
N ASP A 95 5.57 -8.28 -6.24
CA ASP A 95 4.55 -7.29 -6.56
C ASP A 95 3.18 -7.92 -6.88
N GLU A 96 3.15 -9.08 -7.56
CA GLU A 96 1.92 -9.82 -7.82
C GLU A 96 1.26 -10.31 -6.53
N GLN A 97 2.05 -10.82 -5.60
CA GLN A 97 1.57 -11.28 -4.30
C GLN A 97 1.03 -10.13 -3.46
N ILE A 98 1.73 -9.00 -3.43
CA ILE A 98 1.27 -7.79 -2.73
C ILE A 98 -0.03 -7.27 -3.35
N GLY A 99 -0.11 -7.19 -4.68
CA GLY A 99 -1.32 -6.78 -5.40
C GLY A 99 -2.50 -7.70 -5.14
N SER A 100 -2.27 -9.01 -5.13
CA SER A 100 -3.29 -10.03 -4.85
C SER A 100 -3.84 -9.91 -3.42
N LEU A 101 -2.97 -9.77 -2.43
CA LEU A 101 -3.35 -9.53 -1.04
C LEU A 101 -4.14 -8.22 -0.87
N ALA A 102 -3.70 -7.14 -1.53
CA ALA A 102 -4.39 -5.85 -1.50
C ALA A 102 -5.81 -5.95 -2.03
N LEU A 103 -6.01 -6.62 -3.17
CA LEU A 103 -7.33 -6.86 -3.76
C LEU A 103 -8.22 -7.70 -2.85
N TYR A 104 -7.70 -8.77 -2.28
CA TYR A 104 -8.45 -9.66 -1.40
C TYR A 104 -8.90 -8.92 -0.13
N PHE A 105 -7.98 -8.33 0.63
CA PHE A 105 -8.32 -7.67 1.89
C PHE A 105 -9.21 -6.45 1.73
N SER A 106 -9.11 -5.73 0.60
CA SER A 106 -9.97 -4.56 0.34
C SER A 106 -11.46 -4.91 0.19
N GLN A 107 -11.78 -6.15 -0.17
CA GLN A 107 -13.16 -6.61 -0.35
C GLN A 107 -13.80 -7.16 0.94
N LEU A 108 -13.00 -7.41 1.97
CA LEU A 108 -13.50 -7.92 3.23
C LEU A 108 -14.17 -6.82 4.05
N GLU A 109 -15.18 -7.19 4.82
CA GLU A 109 -15.81 -6.22 5.72
C GLU A 109 -14.83 -5.76 6.80
N PRO A 110 -14.72 -4.45 7.05
CA PRO A 110 -13.90 -3.93 8.14
C PRO A 110 -14.44 -4.38 9.49
N PRO A 111 -13.63 -4.36 10.53
CA PRO A 111 -14.07 -4.67 11.88
C PRO A 111 -15.16 -3.69 12.34
N LYS A 112 -16.14 -4.20 13.09
CA LYS A 112 -17.25 -3.40 13.66
C LYS A 112 -16.81 -2.61 14.86
#